data_ae819d6ed84c6bb7608049cd7302ab51
#
_entry.id   ae819d6ed84c6bb7608049cd7302ab51
#
_cell.length_a   1.000
_cell.length_b   1.000
_cell.length_c   1.000
_cell.angle_alpha   90.00
_cell.angle_beta   90.00
_cell.angle_gamma   90.00
#
_symmetry.space_group_name_H-M   'P 1'
#
loop_
_entity.id
_entity.type
_entity.pdbx_description
1 polymer ?
#
loop_
_entity_poly.entity_id
_entity_poly.type
_entity_poly.pdbx_seq_one_letter_code
_entity_poly.pdbx_strand_id
1 'polypeptide(L)'
;MGTGHGGGEIRVSDPSGFDAPPRPGGPIVAAEVPDPAAIGLPPDALHRLEVLEGRGDKRPFFTSDLSVNEFLLVKEAGFDPRGLVYGSSIYHIGLQRRSWSTNQELDKLTQAMYTARELAMARMEAEAEVLGADGIVGVRLDINYYDWGKHAAEFIAVGTAVSAHGAEGSWRTDAGKPFTSDLSGQDFWTLLQSGYLPLGLVLGTCVYHVAHRGPLAAAVQTGVNTELTNFTQGLYDAREL
;
A
#
# COMPACT_ATOMS: atom_id res chain seq x y z
N MET A 1 45.22 -42.22 -12.40
CA MET A 1 43.90 -42.64 -11.85
C MET A 1 43.28 -41.39 -11.25
N GLY A 2 42.40 -40.77 -11.98
CA GLY A 2 41.68 -39.56 -11.56
C GLY A 2 40.25 -39.68 -12.03
N THR A 3 39.35 -39.81 -11.08
CA THR A 3 37.92 -39.92 -11.32
C THR A 3 37.30 -38.54 -11.26
N GLY A 4 36.88 -37.99 -12.41
CA GLY A 4 36.07 -36.80 -12.51
C GLY A 4 34.61 -37.10 -12.19
N HIS A 5 34.05 -36.37 -11.22
CA HIS A 5 32.61 -36.32 -10.99
C HIS A 5 32.06 -35.13 -11.77
N GLY A 6 31.35 -35.43 -12.84
CA GLY A 6 30.53 -34.47 -13.55
C GLY A 6 29.18 -34.28 -12.82
N GLY A 7 28.99 -33.12 -12.19
CA GLY A 7 27.70 -32.68 -11.71
C GLY A 7 26.86 -32.19 -12.89
N GLY A 8 25.85 -32.96 -13.29
CA GLY A 8 24.87 -32.52 -14.29
C GLY A 8 23.91 -31.52 -13.68
N GLU A 9 23.98 -30.27 -14.11
CA GLU A 9 22.90 -29.28 -13.89
C GLU A 9 21.66 -29.75 -14.63
N ILE A 10 20.60 -30.05 -13.88
CA ILE A 10 19.28 -30.30 -14.44
C ILE A 10 18.69 -28.92 -14.83
N ARG A 11 18.77 -28.59 -16.11
CA ARG A 11 17.99 -27.50 -16.68
C ARG A 11 16.50 -27.91 -16.63
N VAL A 12 15.76 -27.30 -15.73
CA VAL A 12 14.29 -27.31 -15.77
C VAL A 12 13.90 -26.42 -16.95
N SER A 13 13.46 -27.01 -18.05
CA SER A 13 12.86 -26.29 -19.17
C SER A 13 11.52 -25.75 -18.72
N ASP A 14 11.36 -24.42 -18.77
CA ASP A 14 10.11 -23.69 -18.55
C ASP A 14 9.06 -24.19 -19.58
N PRO A 15 7.90 -24.71 -19.12
CA PRO A 15 6.86 -25.21 -20.03
C PRO A 15 5.97 -24.11 -20.61
N SER A 16 6.17 -22.85 -20.27
CA SER A 16 5.39 -21.74 -20.80
C SER A 16 6.13 -21.09 -21.98
N GLY A 17 5.87 -21.56 -23.18
CA GLY A 17 6.26 -20.90 -24.44
C GLY A 17 5.44 -19.61 -24.69
N PHE A 18 5.23 -18.78 -23.68
CA PHE A 18 4.69 -17.45 -23.80
C PHE A 18 5.85 -16.45 -23.87
N ASP A 19 6.19 -16.05 -25.09
CA ASP A 19 6.91 -14.81 -25.31
C ASP A 19 5.99 -13.67 -24.84
N ALA A 20 6.26 -13.15 -23.65
CA ALA A 20 5.58 -11.96 -23.16
C ALA A 20 5.81 -10.81 -24.17
N PRO A 21 4.76 -10.09 -24.60
CA PRO A 21 4.94 -8.96 -25.48
C PRO A 21 5.90 -7.94 -24.84
N PRO A 22 6.75 -7.25 -25.64
CA PRO A 22 7.65 -6.25 -25.10
C PRO A 22 6.85 -5.20 -24.34
N ARG A 23 7.21 -4.97 -23.08
CA ARG A 23 6.57 -3.98 -22.21
C ARG A 23 6.59 -2.62 -22.93
N PRO A 24 5.45 -1.99 -23.21
CA PRO A 24 5.43 -0.63 -23.66
C PRO A 24 5.68 0.27 -22.42
N GLY A 25 6.85 0.83 -22.32
CA GLY A 25 7.20 1.78 -21.29
C GLY A 25 8.64 1.59 -20.85
N GLY A 26 9.47 2.62 -21.06
CA GLY A 26 10.77 2.71 -20.40
C GLY A 26 10.59 2.67 -18.88
N PRO A 27 11.68 2.53 -18.09
CA PRO A 27 11.60 2.47 -16.65
C PRO A 27 10.75 3.64 -16.17
N ILE A 28 9.69 3.30 -15.39
CA ILE A 28 8.90 4.30 -14.69
C ILE A 28 9.91 5.05 -13.82
N VAL A 29 10.27 6.27 -14.22
CA VAL A 29 11.04 7.14 -13.36
C VAL A 29 10.08 7.45 -12.22
N ALA A 30 10.27 6.77 -11.10
CA ALA A 30 9.53 7.04 -9.89
C ALA A 30 9.60 8.56 -9.67
N ALA A 31 8.45 9.23 -9.67
CA ALA A 31 8.41 10.61 -9.24
C ALA A 31 9.06 10.59 -7.86
N GLU A 32 10.05 11.45 -7.67
CA GLU A 32 10.78 11.56 -6.41
C GLU A 32 9.73 11.80 -5.32
N VAL A 33 9.47 10.75 -4.52
CA VAL A 33 8.54 10.86 -3.38
C VAL A 33 9.20 11.88 -2.46
N PRO A 34 8.55 13.02 -2.19
CA PRO A 34 9.15 14.01 -1.32
C PRO A 34 9.52 13.35 -0.01
N ASP A 35 10.74 13.58 0.47
CA ASP A 35 11.21 13.06 1.75
C ASP A 35 10.17 13.42 2.83
N PRO A 36 9.56 12.43 3.51
CA PRO A 36 8.58 12.69 4.57
C PRO A 36 9.14 13.56 5.67
N ALA A 37 10.44 13.44 5.97
CA ALA A 37 11.14 14.28 6.91
C ALA A 37 11.24 15.74 6.44
N ALA A 38 11.26 15.98 5.12
CA ALA A 38 11.26 17.32 4.53
C ALA A 38 9.86 17.98 4.53
N ILE A 39 8.79 17.18 4.56
CA ILE A 39 7.41 17.70 4.57
C ILE A 39 6.94 18.01 5.99
N GLY A 40 7.54 17.39 7.01
CA GLY A 40 7.16 17.53 8.41
C GLY A 40 5.70 17.11 8.69
N LEU A 41 5.46 16.60 9.86
CA LEU A 41 4.09 16.36 10.30
C LEU A 41 3.40 17.72 10.57
N PRO A 42 2.10 17.88 10.22
CA PRO A 42 1.33 19.07 10.58
C PRO A 42 1.36 19.30 12.10
N PRO A 43 1.34 20.57 12.57
CA PRO A 43 1.36 20.88 14.02
C PRO A 43 0.23 20.19 14.79
N ASP A 44 -0.95 20.05 14.20
CA ASP A 44 -2.10 19.38 14.81
C ASP A 44 -1.84 17.86 14.98
N ALA A 45 -1.15 17.22 14.03
CA ALA A 45 -0.73 15.83 14.17
C ALA A 45 0.25 15.66 15.32
N LEU A 46 1.27 16.52 15.41
CA LEU A 46 2.23 16.51 16.52
C LEU A 46 1.54 16.73 17.88
N HIS A 47 0.62 17.69 17.95
CA HIS A 47 -0.17 17.92 19.17
C HIS A 47 -1.01 16.71 19.57
N ARG A 48 -1.63 16.03 18.61
CA ARG A 48 -2.38 14.79 18.85
C ARG A 48 -1.47 13.69 19.40
N LEU A 49 -0.28 13.52 18.84
CA LEU A 49 0.69 12.53 19.31
C LEU A 49 1.20 12.83 20.72
N GLU A 50 1.45 14.11 21.06
CA GLU A 50 1.79 14.52 22.42
C GLU A 50 0.68 14.19 23.43
N VAL A 51 -0.59 14.33 23.04
CA VAL A 51 -1.73 13.93 23.88
C VAL A 51 -1.79 12.41 24.06
N LEU A 52 -1.52 11.64 23.01
CA LEU A 52 -1.46 10.17 23.10
C LEU A 52 -0.36 9.71 24.06
N GLU A 53 0.82 10.33 24.02
CA GLU A 53 1.92 10.00 24.93
C GLU A 53 1.73 10.54 26.36
N GLY A 54 0.77 11.42 26.58
CA GLY A 54 0.57 12.05 27.89
C GLY A 54 1.69 13.01 28.26
N ARG A 55 2.33 13.68 27.28
CA ARG A 55 3.37 14.66 27.54
C ARG A 55 2.79 15.88 28.28
N GLY A 56 3.52 16.35 29.29
CA GLY A 56 3.07 17.42 30.19
C GLY A 56 2.15 16.89 31.30
N ASP A 57 1.22 17.72 31.81
CA ASP A 57 0.28 17.37 32.89
C ASP A 57 -0.94 16.56 32.39
N LYS A 58 -0.96 16.16 31.13
CA LYS A 58 -2.07 15.42 30.52
C LYS A 58 -1.96 13.93 30.80
N ARG A 59 -3.09 13.29 31.12
CA ARG A 59 -3.13 11.82 31.18
C ARG A 59 -2.98 11.28 29.77
N PRO A 60 -2.16 10.20 29.57
CA PRO A 60 -2.06 9.57 28.27
C PRO A 60 -3.44 9.08 27.81
N PHE A 61 -3.76 9.32 26.57
CA PHE A 61 -4.98 8.89 25.94
C PHE A 61 -4.65 7.84 24.88
N PHE A 62 -5.11 6.62 25.09
CA PHE A 62 -4.85 5.52 24.16
C PHE A 62 -6.00 5.34 23.18
N THR A 63 -5.69 5.28 21.89
CA THR A 63 -6.60 4.84 20.83
C THR A 63 -5.89 3.85 19.94
N SER A 64 -6.62 2.88 19.42
CA SER A 64 -6.11 1.94 18.41
C SER A 64 -7.24 1.53 17.48
N ASP A 65 -6.88 0.98 16.35
CA ASP A 65 -7.82 0.36 15.42
C ASP A 65 -8.01 -1.15 15.71
N LEU A 66 -7.32 -1.66 16.71
CA LEU A 66 -7.41 -3.05 17.15
C LEU A 66 -8.68 -3.29 17.98
N SER A 67 -9.34 -4.40 17.75
CA SER A 67 -10.33 -4.92 18.69
C SER A 67 -9.66 -5.31 20.02
N VAL A 68 -10.47 -5.50 21.06
CA VAL A 68 -9.94 -5.88 22.40
C VAL A 68 -9.14 -7.19 22.34
N ASN A 69 -9.61 -8.16 21.56
CA ASN A 69 -8.92 -9.44 21.39
C ASN A 69 -7.59 -9.28 20.65
N GLU A 70 -7.59 -8.52 19.59
CA GLU A 70 -6.36 -8.23 18.82
C GLU A 70 -5.32 -7.48 19.67
N PHE A 71 -5.76 -6.52 20.48
CA PHE A 71 -4.90 -5.81 21.43
C PHE A 71 -4.20 -6.80 22.38
N LEU A 72 -4.93 -7.76 22.94
CA LEU A 72 -4.38 -8.77 23.85
C LEU A 72 -3.38 -9.68 23.11
N LEU A 73 -3.71 -10.11 21.88
CA LEU A 73 -2.84 -10.98 21.08
C LEU A 73 -1.55 -10.28 20.67
N VAL A 74 -1.63 -9.00 20.31
CA VAL A 74 -0.43 -8.18 20.00
C VAL A 74 0.47 -8.07 21.23
N LYS A 75 -0.11 -7.90 22.44
CA LYS A 75 0.66 -7.91 23.70
C LYS A 75 1.26 -9.28 23.99
N GLU A 76 0.54 -10.35 23.78
CA GLU A 76 1.03 -11.72 23.94
C GLU A 76 2.15 -12.05 22.94
N ALA A 77 2.11 -11.44 21.75
CA ALA A 77 3.18 -11.52 20.75
C ALA A 77 4.47 -10.80 21.19
N GLY A 78 4.48 -10.10 22.31
CA GLY A 78 5.64 -9.35 22.79
C GLY A 78 5.73 -7.93 22.27
N PHE A 79 4.61 -7.31 21.87
CA PHE A 79 4.55 -5.93 21.42
C PHE A 79 3.56 -5.10 22.25
N ASP A 80 3.94 -3.86 22.53
CA ASP A 80 3.05 -2.89 23.17
C ASP A 80 2.41 -1.98 22.10
N PRO A 81 1.07 -1.99 21.95
CA PRO A 81 0.38 -0.99 21.15
C PRO A 81 0.61 0.42 21.73
N ARG A 82 1.11 1.33 20.89
CA ARG A 82 1.46 2.71 21.25
C ARG A 82 0.34 3.69 20.96
N GLY A 83 -0.43 3.46 19.91
CA GLY A 83 -1.55 4.30 19.53
C GLY A 83 -1.91 4.20 18.06
N LEU A 84 -3.04 4.83 17.73
CA LEU A 84 -3.49 4.99 16.36
C LEU A 84 -2.58 5.97 15.63
N VAL A 85 -2.09 5.57 14.47
CA VAL A 85 -1.32 6.42 13.55
C VAL A 85 -2.03 6.49 12.21
N TYR A 86 -1.97 7.65 11.59
CA TYR A 86 -2.55 7.82 10.26
C TYR A 86 -1.74 8.81 9.42
N GLY A 87 -1.86 8.69 8.10
CA GLY A 87 -1.37 9.66 7.15
C GLY A 87 -2.37 9.86 6.03
N SER A 88 -2.52 11.06 5.55
CA SER A 88 -3.37 11.33 4.38
C SER A 88 -2.63 12.17 3.35
N SER A 89 -3.06 12.01 2.10
CA SER A 89 -2.55 12.76 0.97
C SER A 89 -3.69 13.07 0.00
N ILE A 90 -3.93 14.34 -0.27
CA ILE A 90 -4.93 14.77 -1.25
C ILE A 90 -4.21 15.15 -2.54
N TYR A 91 -4.60 14.53 -3.63
CA TYR A 91 -3.98 14.72 -4.93
C TYR A 91 -5.00 15.26 -5.94
N HIS A 92 -4.61 16.32 -6.66
CA HIS A 92 -5.43 16.83 -7.74
C HIS A 92 -5.18 16.04 -9.03
N ILE A 93 -6.23 15.43 -9.54
CA ILE A 93 -6.19 14.66 -10.78
C ILE A 93 -6.40 15.63 -11.95
N GLY A 94 -5.32 16.01 -12.62
CA GLY A 94 -5.39 16.88 -13.79
C GLY A 94 -6.11 16.24 -15.00
N LEU A 95 -6.50 17.06 -15.97
CA LEU A 95 -7.11 16.59 -17.22
C LEU A 95 -6.14 15.66 -17.96
N GLN A 96 -6.58 14.42 -18.18
CA GLN A 96 -5.84 13.43 -18.95
C GLN A 96 -6.25 13.46 -20.42
N ARG A 97 -5.28 13.55 -21.33
CA ARG A 97 -5.54 13.28 -22.76
C ARG A 97 -5.67 11.78 -22.95
N ARG A 98 -6.87 11.34 -23.30
CA ARG A 98 -7.18 9.94 -23.56
C ARG A 98 -7.73 9.75 -24.96
N SER A 99 -7.41 8.63 -25.58
CA SER A 99 -8.10 8.18 -26.77
C SER A 99 -9.45 7.56 -26.36
N TRP A 100 -10.54 8.00 -26.97
CA TRP A 100 -11.88 7.47 -26.68
C TRP A 100 -12.09 6.06 -27.23
N SER A 101 -11.25 5.65 -28.17
CA SER A 101 -11.44 4.43 -28.98
C SER A 101 -10.49 3.30 -28.63
N THR A 102 -9.51 3.53 -27.77
CA THR A 102 -8.49 2.52 -27.42
C THR A 102 -8.39 2.32 -25.92
N ASN A 103 -8.24 1.06 -25.52
CA ASN A 103 -7.84 0.69 -24.17
C ASN A 103 -6.41 1.13 -23.95
N GLN A 104 -6.14 1.81 -22.83
CA GLN A 104 -4.79 2.26 -22.50
C GLN A 104 -4.61 2.54 -21.03
N GLU A 105 -3.42 2.32 -20.51
CA GLU A 105 -3.03 2.82 -19.21
C GLU A 105 -2.93 4.35 -19.22
N LEU A 106 -3.30 4.96 -18.11
CA LEU A 106 -3.15 6.40 -17.87
C LEU A 106 -1.91 6.66 -17.00
N ASP A 107 -0.72 6.46 -17.59
CA ASP A 107 0.59 6.48 -16.89
C ASP A 107 0.74 7.63 -15.91
N LYS A 108 0.40 8.86 -16.34
CA LYS A 108 0.50 10.05 -15.46
C LYS A 108 -0.43 9.97 -14.26
N LEU A 109 -1.61 9.37 -14.44
CA LEU A 109 -2.57 9.20 -13.36
C LEU A 109 -2.15 8.06 -12.45
N THR A 110 -1.70 6.94 -13.00
CA THR A 110 -1.08 5.85 -12.24
C THR A 110 0.06 6.38 -11.39
N GLN A 111 0.98 7.17 -11.97
CA GLN A 111 2.09 7.77 -11.22
C GLN A 111 1.63 8.73 -10.12
N ALA A 112 0.62 9.55 -10.39
CA ALA A 112 0.06 10.45 -9.39
C ALA A 112 -0.56 9.67 -8.22
N MET A 113 -1.27 8.58 -8.50
CA MET A 113 -1.86 7.69 -7.48
C MET A 113 -0.77 7.00 -6.66
N TYR A 114 0.32 6.54 -7.29
CA TYR A 114 1.48 6.00 -6.57
C TYR A 114 2.07 7.04 -5.62
N THR A 115 2.36 8.25 -6.11
CA THR A 115 2.96 9.31 -5.30
C THR A 115 2.07 9.70 -4.11
N ALA A 116 0.75 9.81 -4.33
CA ALA A 116 -0.19 10.15 -3.28
C ALA A 116 -0.26 9.06 -2.19
N ARG A 117 -0.25 7.79 -2.61
CA ARG A 117 -0.24 6.65 -1.69
C ARG A 117 1.05 6.61 -0.86
N GLU A 118 2.21 6.70 -1.52
CA GLU A 118 3.50 6.69 -0.83
C GLU A 118 3.60 7.84 0.19
N LEU A 119 3.06 9.02 -0.14
CA LEU A 119 3.04 10.16 0.77
C LEU A 119 2.12 9.91 1.98
N ALA A 120 0.96 9.28 1.78
CA ALA A 120 0.07 8.91 2.90
C ALA A 120 0.74 7.88 3.82
N MET A 121 1.36 6.83 3.25
CA MET A 121 2.11 5.82 4.01
C MET A 121 3.27 6.43 4.78
N ALA A 122 4.07 7.26 4.14
CA ALA A 122 5.22 7.90 4.75
C ALA A 122 4.84 8.83 5.92
N ARG A 123 3.69 9.52 5.84
CA ARG A 123 3.16 10.33 6.95
C ARG A 123 2.71 9.46 8.12
N MET A 124 2.08 8.32 7.87
CA MET A 124 1.71 7.36 8.90
C MET A 124 2.95 6.76 9.58
N GLU A 125 3.98 6.40 8.80
CA GLU A 125 5.26 5.91 9.33
C GLU A 125 5.94 6.98 10.20
N ALA A 126 5.94 8.25 9.76
CA ALA A 126 6.51 9.35 10.55
C ALA A 126 5.79 9.56 11.90
N GLU A 127 4.47 9.39 11.95
CA GLU A 127 3.73 9.40 13.21
C GLU A 127 4.14 8.24 14.13
N ALA A 128 4.34 7.04 13.56
CA ALA A 128 4.80 5.88 14.32
C ALA A 128 6.22 6.09 14.87
N GLU A 129 7.10 6.74 14.11
CA GLU A 129 8.44 7.11 14.58
C GLU A 129 8.39 8.07 15.77
N VAL A 130 7.51 9.09 15.74
CA VAL A 130 7.31 10.02 16.88
C VAL A 130 6.86 9.28 18.12
N LEU A 131 6.04 8.21 18.00
CA LEU A 131 5.61 7.35 19.10
C LEU A 131 6.68 6.32 19.53
N GLY A 132 7.87 6.33 18.92
CA GLY A 132 8.93 5.35 19.20
C GLY A 132 8.54 3.91 18.84
N ALA A 133 7.74 3.73 17.81
CA ALA A 133 7.26 2.41 17.39
C ALA A 133 8.30 1.68 16.52
N ASP A 134 8.32 0.36 16.63
CA ASP A 134 9.12 -0.54 15.79
C ASP A 134 8.34 -1.01 14.56
N GLY A 135 7.01 -0.93 14.61
CA GLY A 135 6.14 -1.33 13.51
C GLY A 135 4.73 -0.77 13.58
N ILE A 136 3.96 -1.02 12.53
CA ILE A 136 2.56 -0.66 12.39
C ILE A 136 1.80 -1.90 11.95
N VAL A 137 0.78 -2.29 12.70
CA VAL A 137 -0.08 -3.45 12.41
C VAL A 137 -1.50 -3.00 12.08
N GLY A 138 -2.22 -3.85 11.32
CA GLY A 138 -3.58 -3.56 10.89
C GLY A 138 -3.64 -2.38 9.92
N VAL A 139 -2.62 -2.19 9.08
CA VAL A 139 -2.59 -1.09 8.12
C VAL A 139 -3.73 -1.24 7.12
N ARG A 140 -4.53 -0.20 6.99
CA ARG A 140 -5.55 -0.05 5.94
C ARG A 140 -5.26 1.16 5.10
N LEU A 141 -5.53 1.03 3.82
CA LEU A 141 -5.38 2.12 2.86
C LEU A 141 -6.72 2.36 2.18
N ASP A 142 -7.31 3.52 2.42
CA ASP A 142 -8.58 3.92 1.84
C ASP A 142 -8.37 5.02 0.80
N ILE A 143 -9.22 5.02 -0.23
CA ILE A 143 -9.21 6.02 -1.30
C ILE A 143 -10.59 6.68 -1.33
N ASN A 144 -10.63 7.97 -1.08
CA ASN A 144 -11.85 8.78 -1.16
C ASN A 144 -11.81 9.71 -2.38
N TYR A 145 -12.90 9.73 -3.12
CA TYR A 145 -13.08 10.67 -4.22
C TYR A 145 -14.04 11.77 -3.80
N TYR A 146 -13.64 13.02 -4.00
CA TYR A 146 -14.43 14.18 -3.60
C TYR A 146 -15.13 14.84 -4.80
N ASP A 147 -16.45 14.96 -4.74
CA ASP A 147 -17.26 15.60 -5.79
C ASP A 147 -17.08 17.13 -5.82
N TRP A 148 -16.77 17.75 -4.68
CA TRP A 148 -16.59 19.21 -4.56
C TRP A 148 -15.28 19.72 -5.15
N GLY A 149 -14.25 18.90 -5.19
CA GLY A 149 -13.02 19.16 -5.91
C GLY A 149 -13.00 18.33 -7.17
N LYS A 150 -13.60 18.83 -8.28
CA LYS A 150 -13.56 18.10 -9.56
C LYS A 150 -12.14 17.55 -9.77
N HIS A 151 -12.00 16.20 -9.66
CA HIS A 151 -10.74 15.50 -9.81
C HIS A 151 -9.78 15.56 -8.61
N ALA A 152 -10.27 15.50 -7.38
CA ALA A 152 -9.44 15.28 -6.20
C ALA A 152 -9.66 13.86 -5.64
N ALA A 153 -8.57 13.16 -5.38
CA ALA A 153 -8.55 11.89 -4.66
C ALA A 153 -7.74 12.04 -3.39
N GLU A 154 -8.25 11.53 -2.28
CA GLU A 154 -7.55 11.43 -1.01
C GLU A 154 -7.16 9.98 -0.75
N PHE A 155 -5.91 9.77 -0.36
CA PHE A 155 -5.42 8.52 0.20
C PHE A 155 -5.30 8.67 1.71
N ILE A 156 -5.82 7.71 2.43
CA ILE A 156 -5.75 7.65 3.89
C ILE A 156 -5.12 6.31 4.27
N ALA A 157 -3.97 6.35 4.94
CA ALA A 157 -3.35 5.20 5.56
C ALA A 157 -3.60 5.25 7.07
N VAL A 158 -4.09 4.18 7.65
CA VAL A 158 -4.40 4.08 9.09
C VAL A 158 -3.86 2.76 9.62
N GLY A 159 -3.32 2.75 10.83
CA GLY A 159 -2.88 1.54 11.50
C GLY A 159 -2.61 1.78 12.99
N THR A 160 -2.20 0.76 13.69
CA THR A 160 -1.80 0.84 15.10
C THR A 160 -0.30 0.67 15.23
N ALA A 161 0.36 1.70 15.74
CA ALA A 161 1.78 1.68 16.06
C ALA A 161 2.07 0.71 17.22
N VAL A 162 3.12 -0.09 17.10
CA VAL A 162 3.51 -1.09 18.08
C VAL A 162 5.01 -1.03 18.34
N SER A 163 5.43 -1.25 19.60
CA SER A 163 6.85 -1.36 19.97
C SER A 163 7.13 -2.71 20.62
N ALA A 164 8.26 -3.32 20.25
CA ALA A 164 8.68 -4.61 20.76
C ALA A 164 9.19 -4.53 22.21
N HIS A 165 8.95 -5.57 22.99
CA HIS A 165 9.51 -5.69 24.31
C HIS A 165 11.00 -6.04 24.24
N GLY A 166 11.85 -5.25 24.88
CA GLY A 166 13.24 -5.62 25.22
C GLY A 166 14.27 -5.66 24.10
N ALA A 167 13.92 -5.30 22.88
CA ALA A 167 14.82 -5.32 21.72
C ALA A 167 14.58 -4.11 20.81
N GLU A 168 14.73 -2.91 21.37
CA GLU A 168 14.52 -1.66 20.62
C GLU A 168 15.31 -1.67 19.29
N GLY A 169 14.59 -1.43 18.21
CA GLY A 169 15.16 -1.28 16.85
C GLY A 169 15.47 -2.57 16.12
N SER A 170 15.48 -3.75 16.75
CA SER A 170 15.78 -5.03 16.08
C SER A 170 14.67 -5.52 15.14
N TRP A 171 13.49 -4.95 15.25
CA TRP A 171 12.30 -5.29 14.46
C TRP A 171 12.06 -4.33 13.29
N ARG A 172 12.85 -3.27 13.21
CA ARG A 172 12.77 -2.31 12.11
C ARG A 172 13.31 -2.88 10.81
N THR A 173 12.91 -2.29 9.70
CA THR A 173 13.45 -2.62 8.38
C THR A 173 14.94 -2.30 8.29
N ASP A 174 15.64 -2.83 7.27
CA ASP A 174 17.07 -2.53 7.02
C ASP A 174 17.33 -1.02 6.83
N ALA A 175 16.32 -0.26 6.43
CA ALA A 175 16.38 1.19 6.33
C ALA A 175 16.15 1.92 7.68
N GLY A 176 15.99 1.18 8.78
CA GLY A 176 15.71 1.72 10.10
C GLY A 176 14.29 2.25 10.31
N LYS A 177 13.38 2.00 9.36
CA LYS A 177 11.97 2.40 9.44
C LYS A 177 11.13 1.37 10.18
N PRO A 178 9.99 1.78 10.79
CA PRO A 178 9.01 0.83 11.31
C PRO A 178 8.54 -0.13 10.22
N PHE A 179 8.40 -1.42 10.54
CA PHE A 179 7.73 -2.35 9.62
C PHE A 179 6.25 -1.99 9.46
N THR A 180 5.66 -2.35 8.32
CA THR A 180 4.22 -2.15 8.07
C THR A 180 3.56 -3.47 7.72
N SER A 181 2.36 -3.72 8.26
CA SER A 181 1.62 -4.94 8.02
C SER A 181 0.11 -4.66 7.98
N ASP A 182 -0.58 -5.19 6.98
CA ASP A 182 -2.04 -5.18 6.86
C ASP A 182 -2.73 -6.29 7.67
N LEU A 183 -1.94 -7.16 8.28
CA LEU A 183 -2.45 -8.26 9.09
C LEU A 183 -3.23 -7.73 10.30
N SER A 184 -4.37 -8.37 10.59
CA SER A 184 -5.06 -8.18 11.86
C SER A 184 -4.15 -8.54 13.04
N GLY A 185 -4.43 -8.05 14.24
CA GLY A 185 -3.66 -8.45 15.43
C GLY A 185 -3.62 -9.96 15.63
N GLN A 186 -4.66 -10.67 15.21
CA GLN A 186 -4.79 -12.11 15.26
C GLN A 186 -3.84 -12.81 14.28
N ASP A 187 -3.82 -12.34 13.02
CA ASP A 187 -2.96 -12.89 11.97
C ASP A 187 -1.50 -12.54 12.23
N PHE A 188 -1.24 -11.35 12.75
CA PHE A 188 0.09 -10.91 13.17
C PHE A 188 0.66 -11.83 14.26
N TRP A 189 -0.12 -12.11 15.33
CA TRP A 189 0.26 -13.06 16.36
C TRP A 189 0.55 -14.45 15.77
N THR A 190 -0.33 -14.96 14.90
CA THR A 190 -0.18 -16.27 14.26
C THR A 190 1.07 -16.34 13.41
N LEU A 191 1.37 -15.27 12.66
CA LEU A 191 2.58 -15.17 11.83
C LEU A 191 3.84 -15.28 12.67
N LEU A 192 3.90 -14.52 13.79
CA LEU A 192 5.04 -14.54 14.71
C LEU A 192 5.22 -15.90 15.39
N GLN A 193 4.12 -16.55 15.82
CA GLN A 193 4.18 -17.91 16.38
C GLN A 193 4.70 -18.93 15.35
N SER A 194 4.52 -18.67 14.08
CA SER A 194 5.04 -19.50 12.97
C SER A 194 6.51 -19.20 12.63
N GLY A 195 7.15 -18.24 13.33
CA GLY A 195 8.55 -17.87 13.14
C GLY A 195 8.80 -16.88 11.99
N TYR A 196 7.76 -16.18 11.53
CA TYR A 196 7.86 -15.17 10.47
C TYR A 196 7.62 -13.77 11.00
N LEU A 197 8.26 -12.78 10.39
CA LEU A 197 8.09 -11.36 10.68
C LEU A 197 7.61 -10.63 9.42
N PRO A 198 6.57 -9.77 9.51
CA PRO A 198 6.22 -8.89 8.41
C PRO A 198 7.32 -7.83 8.22
N LEU A 199 7.75 -7.59 6.98
CA LEU A 199 8.75 -6.58 6.66
C LEU A 199 8.12 -5.29 6.14
N GLY A 200 7.07 -5.41 5.35
CA GLY A 200 6.40 -4.26 4.76
C GLY A 200 5.22 -4.64 3.90
N LEU A 201 4.42 -3.64 3.59
CA LEU A 201 3.26 -3.76 2.73
C LEU A 201 3.69 -3.57 1.27
N VAL A 202 3.31 -4.50 0.40
CA VAL A 202 3.52 -4.39 -1.04
C VAL A 202 2.18 -4.16 -1.72
N LEU A 203 2.06 -3.09 -2.48
CA LEU A 203 0.83 -2.73 -3.16
C LEU A 203 1.11 -2.23 -4.58
N GLY A 204 0.40 -2.78 -5.55
CA GLY A 204 0.38 -2.31 -6.93
C GLY A 204 -0.86 -1.45 -7.21
N THR A 205 -0.73 -0.43 -8.05
CA THR A 205 -1.84 0.41 -8.49
C THR A 205 -1.69 0.69 -9.98
N CYS A 206 -2.78 0.49 -10.72
CA CYS A 206 -2.86 0.84 -12.14
C CYS A 206 -4.18 1.57 -12.39
N VAL A 207 -4.14 2.64 -13.18
CA VAL A 207 -5.32 3.35 -13.67
C VAL A 207 -5.45 3.12 -15.17
N TYR A 208 -6.50 2.43 -15.54
CA TYR A 208 -6.70 1.98 -16.92
C TYR A 208 -7.96 2.58 -17.54
N HIS A 209 -7.84 3.11 -18.75
CA HIS A 209 -8.96 3.60 -19.54
C HIS A 209 -9.49 2.49 -20.43
N VAL A 210 -10.78 2.16 -20.25
CA VAL A 210 -11.49 1.24 -21.14
C VAL A 210 -12.21 2.03 -22.21
N ALA A 211 -11.96 1.70 -23.46
CA ALA A 211 -12.56 2.35 -24.62
C ALA A 211 -14.09 2.22 -24.61
N HIS A 212 -14.76 3.32 -24.92
CA HIS A 212 -16.22 3.31 -25.08
C HIS A 212 -16.61 2.64 -26.41
N ARG A 213 -17.58 1.73 -26.35
CA ARG A 213 -18.23 1.22 -27.54
C ARG A 213 -19.16 2.30 -28.13
N GLY A 214 -19.18 2.39 -29.46
CA GLY A 214 -20.07 3.33 -30.14
C GLY A 214 -21.54 3.07 -29.82
N PRO A 215 -22.44 4.07 -30.01
CA PRO A 215 -23.85 3.99 -29.62
C PRO A 215 -24.61 2.85 -30.31
N LEU A 216 -24.21 2.40 -31.51
CA LEU A 216 -24.78 1.25 -32.19
C LEU A 216 -24.50 -0.07 -31.47
N ALA A 217 -23.29 -0.25 -30.94
CA ALA A 217 -22.93 -1.45 -30.18
C ALA A 217 -23.60 -1.49 -28.80
N ALA A 218 -23.88 -0.33 -28.21
CA ALA A 218 -24.63 -0.23 -26.96
C ALA A 218 -26.13 -0.53 -27.18
N ALA A 219 -26.73 -0.15 -28.33
CA ALA A 219 -28.12 -0.39 -28.65
C ALA A 219 -28.44 -1.87 -28.88
N VAL A 220 -27.50 -2.65 -29.39
CA VAL A 220 -27.68 -4.11 -29.62
C VAL A 220 -27.69 -4.88 -28.29
N GLN A 221 -27.16 -4.35 -27.23
CA GLN A 221 -27.12 -4.99 -25.91
C GLN A 221 -28.32 -4.66 -25.00
N THR A 222 -29.23 -3.80 -25.43
CA THR A 222 -30.43 -3.46 -24.66
C THR A 222 -31.35 -4.67 -24.59
N GLY A 223 -31.49 -5.26 -23.40
CA GLY A 223 -32.42 -6.35 -23.13
C GLY A 223 -31.85 -7.77 -23.16
N VAL A 224 -30.57 -7.94 -23.39
CA VAL A 224 -29.89 -9.24 -23.35
C VAL A 224 -28.78 -9.24 -22.33
N ASN A 225 -28.74 -10.26 -21.46
CA ASN A 225 -27.63 -10.46 -20.55
C ASN A 225 -26.40 -10.94 -21.34
N THR A 226 -25.47 -10.01 -21.64
CA THR A 226 -24.25 -10.30 -22.36
C THR A 226 -23.04 -9.78 -21.61
N GLU A 227 -21.92 -10.48 -21.73
CA GLU A 227 -20.65 -10.04 -21.18
C GLU A 227 -20.20 -8.72 -21.84
N LEU A 228 -19.71 -7.79 -21.02
CA LEU A 228 -19.06 -6.57 -21.47
C LEU A 228 -17.59 -6.85 -21.77
N THR A 229 -17.31 -7.53 -22.86
CA THR A 229 -15.98 -8.07 -23.24
C THR A 229 -14.87 -7.03 -23.19
N ASN A 230 -15.15 -5.77 -23.58
CA ASN A 230 -14.14 -4.70 -23.52
C ASN A 230 -13.77 -4.31 -22.10
N PHE A 231 -14.71 -4.39 -21.13
CA PHE A 231 -14.41 -4.15 -19.70
C PHE A 231 -13.65 -5.34 -19.11
N THR A 232 -14.08 -6.56 -19.44
CA THR A 232 -13.36 -7.77 -19.02
C THR A 232 -11.92 -7.75 -19.52
N GLN A 233 -11.72 -7.49 -20.82
CA GLN A 233 -10.38 -7.38 -21.38
C GLN A 233 -9.57 -6.28 -20.73
N GLY A 234 -10.12 -5.06 -20.56
CA GLY A 234 -9.43 -3.96 -19.89
C GLY A 234 -9.05 -4.27 -18.44
N LEU A 235 -9.86 -5.07 -17.73
CA LEU A 235 -9.53 -5.52 -16.37
C LEU A 235 -8.37 -6.52 -16.36
N TYR A 236 -8.31 -7.43 -17.34
CA TYR A 236 -7.16 -8.33 -17.46
C TYR A 236 -5.90 -7.58 -17.84
N ASP A 237 -5.95 -6.70 -18.83
CA ASP A 237 -4.83 -5.87 -19.24
C ASP A 237 -4.28 -5.05 -18.04
N ALA A 238 -5.15 -4.47 -17.23
CA ALA A 238 -4.76 -3.71 -16.04
C ALA A 238 -4.15 -4.57 -14.92
N ARG A 239 -4.43 -5.87 -14.87
CA ARG A 239 -3.84 -6.79 -13.88
C ARG A 239 -2.47 -7.30 -14.27
N GLU A 240 -2.13 -7.23 -15.55
CA GLU A 240 -0.84 -7.65 -16.08
C GLU A 240 0.23 -6.53 -16.05
N LEU A 241 -0.20 -5.29 -15.78
CA LEU A 241 0.67 -4.13 -15.60
C LEU A 241 1.23 -4.04 -14.17
#